data_3ea100f6f7fcbf266b9cac816d513ac1
#
_entry.id   3ea100f6f7fcbf266b9cac816d513ac1
#
_cell.length_a   1.000
_cell.length_b   1.000
_cell.length_c   1.000
_cell.angle_alpha   90.00
_cell.angle_beta   90.00
_cell.angle_gamma   90.00
#
_symmetry.space_group_name_H-M   'P 1'
#
loop_
_entity.id
_entity.type
_entity.pdbx_description
1 polymer ?
#
loop_
_entity_poly.entity_id
_entity_poly.type
_entity_poly.pdbx_seq_one_letter_code
_entity_poly.pdbx_strand_id
1 'polypeptide(L)'
;MNLLAKSEVFAENKLFATLDTTVRKVIIDNLPFLLSDTVGFIRKLPTDLVDSFRSTLDEVREADLLLHVVDISHPDFEEQIQVVDKTIADLGAGGKPTMIIFNKIDAYTYVEKAEDDLTPKTKENITLEELMHTWMAKMNDNCIFISARNKTNIDELKDIAVSYTHLTLPTT
;
A
#
# COMPACT_ATOMS: atom_id res chain seq x y z
N MET A 1 1.82 9.50 2.16
CA MET A 1 0.86 10.61 2.03
C MET A 1 1.52 11.95 1.69
N ASN A 2 2.49 12.45 2.45
CA ASN A 2 3.14 13.74 2.22
C ASN A 2 3.73 13.92 0.81
N LEU A 3 4.27 12.88 0.20
CA LEU A 3 4.82 12.91 -1.17
C LEU A 3 3.75 13.13 -2.26
N LEU A 4 2.54 12.68 -2.03
CA LEU A 4 1.42 12.87 -2.96
C LEU A 4 0.72 14.21 -2.72
N ALA A 5 0.58 14.61 -1.46
CA ALA A 5 -0.17 15.82 -1.07
C ALA A 5 0.63 17.12 -1.16
N LYS A 6 1.96 17.08 -1.41
CA LYS A 6 2.85 18.25 -1.33
C LYS A 6 2.70 19.05 -0.02
N SER A 7 2.28 18.40 1.05
CA SER A 7 2.10 19.00 2.36
C SER A 7 3.06 18.38 3.36
N GLU A 8 3.68 19.22 4.16
CA GLU A 8 4.49 18.76 5.29
C GLU A 8 3.54 18.41 6.45
N VAL A 9 3.31 17.14 6.65
CA VAL A 9 2.67 16.62 7.84
C VAL A 9 3.68 15.81 8.61
N PHE A 10 3.66 15.99 9.91
CA PHE A 10 4.54 15.28 10.83
C PHE A 10 4.34 13.77 10.66
N ALA A 11 5.32 13.08 10.10
CA ALA A 11 5.33 11.64 9.99
C ALA A 11 6.04 11.07 11.23
N GLU A 12 5.28 10.50 12.15
CA GLU A 12 5.84 9.80 13.30
C GLU A 12 5.96 8.29 13.00
N ASN A 13 7.07 7.71 13.43
CA ASN A 13 7.26 6.25 13.37
C ASN A 13 6.64 5.60 14.61
N LYS A 14 5.35 5.85 14.83
CA LYS A 14 4.57 5.31 15.94
C LYS A 14 3.42 4.46 15.42
N LEU A 15 3.10 3.42 16.18
CA LEU A 15 1.84 2.70 16.04
C LEU A 15 0.68 3.70 16.26
N PHE A 16 -0.31 3.70 15.35
CA PHE A 16 -1.46 4.63 15.39
C PHE A 16 -1.08 6.12 15.27
N ALA A 17 -0.13 6.46 14.40
CA ALA A 17 0.18 7.86 14.10
C ALA A 17 -1.04 8.65 13.59
N THR A 18 -2.01 7.97 12.98
CA THR A 18 -3.31 8.52 12.57
C THR A 18 -4.41 7.86 13.41
N LEU A 19 -5.03 8.61 14.32
CA LEU A 19 -6.17 8.15 15.14
C LEU A 19 -7.50 8.44 14.45
N ASP A 20 -7.59 9.54 13.71
CA ASP A 20 -8.76 9.95 12.96
C ASP A 20 -8.46 9.95 11.45
N THR A 21 -9.45 9.59 10.65
CA THR A 21 -9.34 9.66 9.19
C THR A 21 -9.15 11.11 8.76
N THR A 22 -8.09 11.38 8.05
CA THR A 22 -7.80 12.71 7.50
C THR A 22 -8.01 12.71 6.00
N VAL A 23 -9.01 13.44 5.52
CA VAL A 23 -9.27 13.63 4.10
C VAL A 23 -8.54 14.87 3.60
N ARG A 24 -7.79 14.73 2.51
CA ARG A 24 -7.06 15.83 1.88
C ARG A 24 -7.32 15.90 0.40
N LYS A 25 -7.52 17.12 -0.10
CA LYS A 25 -7.53 17.35 -1.54
C LYS A 25 -6.10 17.38 -2.06
N VAL A 26 -5.81 16.53 -3.02
CA VAL A 26 -4.52 16.43 -3.71
C VAL A 26 -4.73 16.72 -5.17
N ILE A 27 -3.82 17.45 -5.80
CA ILE A 27 -3.85 17.71 -7.24
C ILE A 27 -2.63 17.05 -7.87
N ILE A 28 -2.88 16.10 -8.78
CA ILE A 28 -1.85 15.42 -9.56
C ILE A 28 -2.19 15.67 -11.03
N ASP A 29 -1.27 16.24 -11.80
CA ASP A 29 -1.44 16.57 -13.22
C ASP A 29 -2.76 17.31 -13.53
N ASN A 30 -3.09 18.31 -12.71
CA ASN A 30 -4.32 19.10 -12.76
C ASN A 30 -5.63 18.34 -12.45
N LEU A 31 -5.55 17.08 -12.03
CA LEU A 31 -6.70 16.30 -11.58
C LEU A 31 -6.81 16.34 -10.06
N PRO A 32 -7.98 16.70 -9.52
CA PRO A 32 -8.21 16.71 -8.09
C PRO A 32 -8.58 15.30 -7.58
N PHE A 33 -7.94 14.88 -6.51
CA PHE A 33 -8.23 13.66 -5.76
C PHE A 33 -8.57 13.99 -4.31
N LEU A 34 -9.44 13.21 -3.72
CA LEU A 34 -9.58 13.16 -2.27
C LEU A 34 -8.78 11.95 -1.77
N LEU A 35 -7.76 12.21 -0.98
CA LEU A 35 -6.92 11.19 -0.38
C LEU A 35 -7.25 11.08 1.10
N SER A 36 -7.83 9.94 1.50
CA SER A 36 -8.13 9.62 2.90
C SER A 36 -6.99 8.79 3.47
N ASP A 37 -6.34 9.30 4.52
CA ASP A 37 -5.36 8.55 5.29
C ASP A 37 -6.06 7.80 6.41
N THR A 38 -5.87 6.50 6.47
CA THR A 38 -6.56 5.62 7.40
C THR A 38 -5.63 5.12 8.49
N VAL A 39 -6.21 4.64 9.58
CA VAL A 39 -5.47 3.93 10.63
C VAL A 39 -4.88 2.65 10.05
N GLY A 40 -3.60 2.36 10.36
CA GLY A 40 -2.94 1.15 9.91
C GLY A 40 -3.63 -0.12 10.43
N PHE A 41 -3.72 -1.14 9.58
CA PHE A 41 -4.24 -2.45 9.98
C PHE A 41 -3.27 -3.16 10.93
N ILE A 42 -3.79 -3.64 12.07
CA ILE A 42 -3.02 -4.36 13.08
C ILE A 42 -3.74 -5.65 13.43
N ARG A 43 -2.97 -6.71 13.67
CA ARG A 43 -3.48 -8.05 14.05
C ARG A 43 -4.39 -8.06 15.28
N LYS A 44 -4.23 -7.09 16.19
CA LYS A 44 -5.08 -6.92 17.39
C LYS A 44 -5.35 -5.45 17.59
N LEU A 45 -6.54 -4.98 17.24
CA LEU A 45 -7.01 -3.66 17.64
C LEU A 45 -7.30 -3.66 19.15
N PRO A 46 -6.73 -2.71 19.88
CA PRO A 46 -7.22 -2.42 21.23
C PRO A 46 -8.70 -2.05 21.19
N THR A 47 -9.47 -2.52 22.17
CA THR A 47 -10.92 -2.28 22.26
C THR A 47 -11.28 -0.79 22.30
N ASP A 48 -10.38 0.04 22.81
CA ASP A 48 -10.57 1.50 22.94
C ASP A 48 -10.49 2.26 21.60
N LEU A 49 -10.03 1.59 20.51
CA LEU A 49 -9.87 2.19 19.18
C LEU A 49 -10.93 1.72 18.16
N VAL A 50 -11.94 0.97 18.63
CA VAL A 50 -13.00 0.41 17.75
C VAL A 50 -13.78 1.53 17.04
N ASP A 51 -14.03 2.66 17.69
CA ASP A 51 -14.79 3.76 17.09
C ASP A 51 -13.98 4.51 16.03
N SER A 52 -12.69 4.75 16.28
CA SER A 52 -11.77 5.32 15.25
C SER A 52 -11.62 4.37 14.06
N PHE A 53 -11.67 3.08 14.30
CA PHE A 53 -11.62 2.07 13.25
C PHE A 53 -12.91 2.03 12.42
N ARG A 54 -14.06 2.29 13.01
CA ARG A 54 -15.35 2.40 12.28
C ARG A 54 -15.32 3.52 11.23
N SER A 55 -14.81 4.70 11.59
CA SER A 55 -14.66 5.80 10.62
C SER A 55 -13.76 5.40 9.45
N THR A 56 -12.66 4.70 9.72
CA THR A 56 -11.79 4.13 8.69
C THR A 56 -12.52 3.16 7.78
N LEU A 57 -13.44 2.35 8.33
CA LEU A 57 -14.23 1.38 7.56
C LEU A 57 -15.20 2.05 6.58
N ASP A 58 -15.81 3.15 6.98
CA ASP A 58 -16.72 3.90 6.11
C ASP A 58 -15.94 4.53 4.94
N GLU A 59 -14.77 5.09 5.18
CA GLU A 59 -13.88 5.60 4.12
C GLU A 59 -13.47 4.51 3.12
N VAL A 60 -13.17 3.29 3.59
CA VAL A 60 -12.86 2.16 2.70
C VAL A 60 -14.06 1.79 1.82
N ARG A 61 -15.27 1.86 2.35
CA ARG A 61 -16.50 1.57 1.59
C ARG A 61 -16.81 2.65 0.57
N GLU A 62 -16.52 3.91 0.86
CA GLU A 62 -16.81 5.05 -0.01
C GLU A 62 -15.72 5.30 -1.06
N ALA A 63 -14.50 4.80 -0.86
CA ALA A 63 -13.40 4.99 -1.79
C ALA A 63 -13.67 4.37 -3.16
N ASP A 64 -13.25 5.06 -4.24
CA ASP A 64 -13.29 4.54 -5.61
C ASP A 64 -12.10 3.62 -5.91
N LEU A 65 -10.96 3.87 -5.27
CA LEU A 65 -9.73 3.10 -5.37
C LEU A 65 -9.11 2.92 -4.00
N LEU A 66 -8.70 1.71 -3.67
CA LEU A 66 -7.94 1.39 -2.47
C LEU A 66 -6.45 1.32 -2.79
N LEU A 67 -5.65 2.05 -2.02
CA LEU A 67 -4.19 1.96 -2.07
C LEU A 67 -3.70 1.19 -0.84
N HIS A 68 -3.34 -0.08 -1.05
CA HIS A 68 -2.82 -0.94 0.01
C HIS A 68 -1.30 -0.78 0.10
N VAL A 69 -0.83 -0.01 1.08
CA VAL A 69 0.60 0.23 1.30
C VAL A 69 1.19 -0.85 2.19
N VAL A 70 2.19 -1.55 1.66
CA VAL A 70 2.84 -2.71 2.29
C VAL A 70 4.31 -2.40 2.55
N ASP A 71 4.80 -2.72 3.73
CA ASP A 71 6.21 -2.66 4.09
C ASP A 71 6.90 -3.98 3.72
N ILE A 72 7.62 -4.01 2.58
CA ILE A 72 8.30 -5.25 2.12
C ILE A 72 9.56 -5.59 2.91
N SER A 73 10.05 -4.70 3.75
CA SER A 73 11.16 -5.01 4.65
C SER A 73 10.75 -5.89 5.83
N HIS A 74 9.44 -6.03 6.05
CA HIS A 74 8.91 -6.90 7.09
C HIS A 74 8.84 -8.37 6.60
N PRO A 75 9.37 -9.35 7.34
CA PRO A 75 9.44 -10.75 6.88
C PRO A 75 8.06 -11.37 6.62
N ASP A 76 7.02 -10.94 7.35
CA ASP A 76 5.66 -11.47 7.25
C ASP A 76 4.74 -10.60 6.36
N PHE A 77 5.29 -9.80 5.45
CA PHE A 77 4.47 -8.87 4.66
C PHE A 77 3.39 -9.58 3.83
N GLU A 78 3.64 -10.78 3.33
CA GLU A 78 2.66 -11.57 2.57
C GLU A 78 1.46 -11.98 3.42
N GLU A 79 1.72 -12.38 4.67
CA GLU A 79 0.65 -12.71 5.62
C GLU A 79 -0.17 -11.47 5.98
N GLN A 80 0.50 -10.33 6.13
CA GLN A 80 -0.18 -9.05 6.38
C GLN A 80 -1.09 -8.66 5.22
N ILE A 81 -0.69 -8.88 3.97
CA ILE A 81 -1.55 -8.67 2.79
C ILE A 81 -2.81 -9.52 2.89
N GLN A 82 -2.68 -10.80 3.18
CA GLN A 82 -3.84 -11.71 3.29
C GLN A 82 -4.82 -11.27 4.39
N VAL A 83 -4.31 -10.83 5.53
CA VAL A 83 -5.13 -10.32 6.64
C VAL A 83 -5.92 -9.08 6.23
N VAL A 84 -5.28 -8.15 5.53
CA VAL A 84 -5.92 -6.93 5.03
C VAL A 84 -6.97 -7.25 3.98
N ASP A 85 -6.66 -8.09 3.00
CA ASP A 85 -7.58 -8.49 1.93
C ASP A 85 -8.85 -9.16 2.51
N LYS A 86 -8.66 -10.06 3.48
CA LYS A 86 -9.77 -10.67 4.19
C LYS A 86 -10.61 -9.62 4.93
N THR A 87 -9.99 -8.70 5.62
CA THR A 87 -10.69 -7.64 6.36
C THR A 87 -11.49 -6.74 5.41
N ILE A 88 -10.92 -6.34 4.28
CA ILE A 88 -11.60 -5.56 3.24
C ILE A 88 -12.81 -6.32 2.69
N ALA A 89 -12.67 -7.63 2.47
CA ALA A 89 -13.77 -8.48 2.02
C ALA A 89 -14.89 -8.59 3.08
N ASP A 90 -14.54 -8.79 4.34
CA ASP A 90 -15.48 -8.86 5.47
C ASP A 90 -16.26 -7.54 5.65
N LEU A 91 -15.67 -6.42 5.26
CA LEU A 91 -16.29 -5.10 5.25
C LEU A 91 -17.24 -4.86 4.07
N GLY A 92 -17.34 -5.81 3.15
CA GLY A 92 -18.13 -5.67 1.92
C GLY A 92 -17.47 -4.80 0.85
N ALA A 93 -16.17 -4.53 0.96
CA ALA A 93 -15.40 -3.74 0.00
C ALA A 93 -14.46 -4.60 -0.89
N GLY A 94 -14.57 -5.92 -0.84
CA GLY A 94 -13.71 -6.84 -1.59
C GLY A 94 -13.82 -6.76 -3.13
N GLY A 95 -14.87 -6.12 -3.66
CA GLY A 95 -15.03 -5.87 -5.10
C GLY A 95 -14.44 -4.54 -5.59
N LYS A 96 -13.84 -3.74 -4.71
CA LYS A 96 -13.26 -2.45 -5.10
C LYS A 96 -11.91 -2.60 -5.78
N PRO A 97 -11.61 -1.75 -6.78
CA PRO A 97 -10.27 -1.69 -7.35
C PRO A 97 -9.24 -1.45 -6.24
N THR A 98 -8.25 -2.32 -6.15
CA THR A 98 -7.18 -2.22 -5.15
C THR A 98 -5.84 -2.30 -5.84
N MET A 99 -4.97 -1.35 -5.54
CA MET A 99 -3.58 -1.32 -5.98
C MET A 99 -2.66 -1.55 -4.80
N ILE A 100 -1.72 -2.47 -4.91
CA ILE A 100 -0.71 -2.72 -3.88
C ILE A 100 0.51 -1.83 -4.13
N ILE A 101 0.91 -1.09 -3.10
CA ILE A 101 2.11 -0.26 -3.09
C ILE A 101 3.12 -0.89 -2.15
N PHE A 102 4.10 -1.58 -2.70
CA PHE A 102 5.22 -2.13 -1.94
C PHE A 102 6.23 -1.03 -1.63
N ASN A 103 6.21 -0.56 -0.39
CA ASN A 103 7.08 0.51 0.08
C ASN A 103 8.30 -0.05 0.81
N LYS A 104 9.31 0.79 0.99
CA LYS A 104 10.59 0.51 1.67
C LYS A 104 11.49 -0.47 0.93
N ILE A 105 11.50 -0.42 -0.41
CA ILE A 105 12.45 -1.23 -1.21
C ILE A 105 13.92 -0.95 -0.83
N ASP A 106 14.21 0.23 -0.31
CA ASP A 106 15.52 0.63 0.21
C ASP A 106 15.94 -0.10 1.49
N ALA A 107 14.99 -0.69 2.20
CA ALA A 107 15.21 -1.46 3.43
C ALA A 107 15.02 -2.96 3.25
N TYR A 108 14.71 -3.42 2.04
CA TYR A 108 14.58 -4.84 1.74
C TYR A 108 15.94 -5.53 1.81
N THR A 109 16.01 -6.66 2.50
CA THR A 109 17.23 -7.47 2.65
C THR A 109 16.96 -8.91 2.27
N TYR A 110 17.97 -9.57 1.73
CA TYR A 110 17.92 -11.00 1.42
C TYR A 110 19.30 -11.63 1.73
N VAL A 111 19.32 -12.94 1.86
CA VAL A 111 20.54 -13.71 2.09
C VAL A 111 20.99 -14.30 0.76
N GLU A 112 22.16 -13.91 0.29
CA GLU A 112 22.75 -14.52 -0.89
C GLU A 112 23.08 -15.99 -0.60
N LYS A 113 22.72 -16.84 -1.54
CA LYS A 113 23.01 -18.25 -1.50
C LYS A 113 24.39 -18.50 -2.13
N ALA A 114 25.23 -19.29 -1.46
CA ALA A 114 26.52 -19.68 -2.01
C ALA A 114 26.32 -20.50 -3.32
N GLU A 115 27.22 -20.34 -4.28
CA GLU A 115 27.13 -21.03 -5.59
C GLU A 115 27.15 -22.56 -5.47
N ASP A 116 27.77 -23.09 -4.41
CA ASP A 116 27.90 -24.52 -4.11
C ASP A 116 26.75 -25.05 -3.23
N ASP A 117 25.85 -24.19 -2.76
CA ASP A 117 24.70 -24.60 -1.95
C ASP A 117 23.56 -25.11 -2.87
N LEU A 118 23.41 -26.43 -2.94
CA LEU A 118 22.39 -27.12 -3.74
C LEU A 118 21.03 -27.23 -3.04
N THR A 119 20.85 -26.69 -1.83
CA THR A 119 19.53 -26.69 -1.18
C THR A 119 18.53 -25.82 -1.91
N PRO A 120 17.22 -26.06 -1.84
CA PRO A 120 16.23 -25.18 -2.45
C PRO A 120 16.30 -23.76 -1.89
N LYS A 121 16.07 -22.74 -2.75
CA LYS A 121 15.90 -21.34 -2.30
C LYS A 121 14.75 -21.24 -1.30
N THR A 122 14.96 -20.54 -0.22
CA THR A 122 13.94 -20.17 0.76
C THR A 122 13.47 -18.74 0.50
N LYS A 123 12.41 -18.29 1.21
CA LYS A 123 11.96 -16.90 1.13
C LYS A 123 13.06 -15.87 1.42
N GLU A 124 14.00 -16.23 2.29
CA GLU A 124 15.13 -15.37 2.67
C GLU A 124 16.15 -15.17 1.54
N ASN A 125 16.18 -16.07 0.55
CA ASN A 125 17.11 -16.01 -0.58
C ASN A 125 16.53 -15.31 -1.83
N ILE A 126 15.33 -14.77 -1.75
CA ILE A 126 14.68 -14.09 -2.88
C ILE A 126 15.25 -12.68 -3.00
N THR A 127 15.81 -12.36 -4.16
CA THR A 127 16.27 -10.99 -4.45
C THR A 127 15.09 -10.04 -4.63
N LEU A 128 15.32 -8.74 -4.49
CA LEU A 128 14.28 -7.73 -4.75
C LEU A 128 13.73 -7.86 -6.18
N GLU A 129 14.59 -8.09 -7.17
CA GLU A 129 14.19 -8.24 -8.56
C GLU A 129 13.30 -9.47 -8.78
N GLU A 130 13.66 -10.62 -8.23
CA GLU A 130 12.83 -11.84 -8.27
C GLU A 130 11.47 -11.61 -7.59
N LEU A 131 11.45 -10.91 -6.47
CA LEU A 131 10.22 -10.55 -5.76
C LEU A 131 9.32 -9.65 -6.62
N MET A 132 9.89 -8.61 -7.22
CA MET A 132 9.19 -7.69 -8.11
C MET A 132 8.54 -8.44 -9.27
N HIS A 133 9.30 -9.28 -9.99
CA HIS A 133 8.78 -10.07 -11.11
C HIS A 133 7.64 -11.00 -10.67
N THR A 134 7.78 -11.66 -9.53
CA THR A 134 6.76 -12.58 -9.02
C THR A 134 5.45 -11.85 -8.71
N TRP A 135 5.53 -10.70 -8.03
CA TRP A 135 4.33 -9.94 -7.65
C TRP A 135 3.69 -9.20 -8.83
N MET A 136 4.47 -8.65 -9.75
CA MET A 136 3.94 -8.05 -10.98
C MET A 136 3.14 -9.07 -11.79
N ALA A 137 3.68 -10.28 -11.99
CA ALA A 137 2.97 -11.36 -12.68
C ALA A 137 1.71 -11.80 -11.92
N LYS A 138 1.77 -11.92 -10.58
CA LYS A 138 0.64 -12.34 -9.75
C LYS A 138 -0.50 -11.33 -9.75
N MET A 139 -0.18 -10.04 -9.78
CA MET A 139 -1.14 -8.93 -9.67
C MET A 139 -1.55 -8.35 -11.03
N ASN A 140 -1.13 -8.93 -12.16
CA ASN A 140 -1.36 -8.36 -13.49
C ASN A 140 -0.99 -6.87 -13.57
N ASP A 141 0.19 -6.52 -13.08
CA ASP A 141 0.72 -5.17 -13.00
C ASP A 141 -0.09 -4.17 -12.11
N ASN A 142 -1.03 -4.66 -11.31
CA ASN A 142 -1.76 -3.84 -10.32
C ASN A 142 -0.96 -3.64 -9.02
N CYS A 143 0.34 -3.53 -9.12
CA CYS A 143 1.21 -3.21 -7.99
C CYS A 143 2.38 -2.34 -8.45
N ILE A 144 2.96 -1.62 -7.50
CA ILE A 144 4.16 -0.80 -7.71
C ILE A 144 5.11 -0.94 -6.53
N PHE A 145 6.39 -0.89 -6.82
CA PHE A 145 7.47 -0.95 -5.83
C PHE A 145 8.13 0.42 -5.67
N ILE A 146 8.09 0.98 -4.48
CA ILE A 146 8.56 2.34 -4.20
C ILE A 146 9.50 2.39 -3.00
N SER A 147 10.27 3.47 -2.93
CA SER A 147 10.84 3.96 -1.69
C SER A 147 10.34 5.37 -1.44
N ALA A 148 9.46 5.54 -0.47
CA ALA A 148 9.00 6.86 -0.06
C ALA A 148 10.15 7.70 0.53
N ARG A 149 11.10 7.06 1.20
CA ARG A 149 12.28 7.70 1.78
C ARG A 149 13.21 8.27 0.71
N ASN A 150 13.51 7.48 -0.31
CA ASN A 150 14.43 7.86 -1.39
C ASN A 150 13.72 8.48 -2.59
N LYS A 151 12.40 8.62 -2.53
CA LYS A 151 11.52 9.11 -3.61
C LYS A 151 11.62 8.28 -4.89
N THR A 152 11.94 6.99 -4.77
CA THR A 152 12.02 6.07 -5.92
C THR A 152 10.63 5.70 -6.40
N ASN A 153 10.38 5.78 -7.71
CA ASN A 153 9.12 5.42 -8.40
C ASN A 153 7.88 6.20 -7.92
N ILE A 154 8.06 7.37 -7.31
CA ILE A 154 6.92 8.20 -6.84
C ILE A 154 6.19 8.85 -8.02
N ASP A 155 6.89 9.25 -9.06
CA ASP A 155 6.26 9.85 -10.25
C ASP A 155 5.48 8.79 -11.03
N GLU A 156 5.99 7.58 -11.15
CA GLU A 156 5.26 6.44 -11.71
C GLU A 156 3.97 6.14 -10.91
N LEU A 157 4.03 6.18 -9.59
CA LEU A 157 2.83 6.04 -8.73
C LEU A 157 1.78 7.11 -9.03
N LYS A 158 2.20 8.36 -9.26
CA LYS A 158 1.29 9.45 -9.63
C LYS A 158 0.65 9.21 -11.00
N ASP A 159 1.44 8.77 -11.98
CA ASP A 159 0.97 8.46 -13.34
C ASP A 159 -0.10 7.36 -13.31
N ILE A 160 0.12 6.31 -12.51
CA ILE A 160 -0.85 5.25 -12.32
C ILE A 160 -2.13 5.78 -11.65
N ALA A 161 -2.03 6.61 -10.61
CA ALA A 161 -3.19 7.21 -9.96
C ALA A 161 -4.01 8.04 -10.94
N VAL A 162 -3.37 8.82 -11.81
CA VAL A 162 -4.02 9.58 -12.88
C VAL A 162 -4.71 8.66 -13.88
N SER A 163 -4.08 7.56 -14.27
CA SER A 163 -4.66 6.63 -15.26
C SER A 163 -5.96 5.98 -14.75
N TYR A 164 -6.06 5.70 -13.45
CA TYR A 164 -7.29 5.18 -12.84
C TYR A 164 -8.49 6.12 -12.97
N THR A 165 -8.28 7.43 -12.96
CA THR A 165 -9.38 8.40 -13.13
C THR A 165 -9.94 8.40 -14.53
N HIS A 166 -9.11 8.14 -15.55
CA HIS A 166 -9.56 8.06 -16.95
C HIS A 166 -10.39 6.80 -17.23
N LEU A 167 -10.20 5.73 -16.45
CA LEU A 167 -10.96 4.49 -16.59
C LEU A 167 -12.32 4.54 -15.89
N THR A 168 -12.49 5.41 -14.90
CA THR A 168 -13.69 5.50 -14.07
C THR A 168 -14.64 6.65 -14.43
N LEU A 169 -14.20 7.60 -15.26
CA LEU A 169 -15.09 8.67 -15.75
C LEU A 169 -15.96 8.11 -16.89
N PRO A 170 -17.30 8.22 -16.78
CA PRO A 170 -18.15 7.88 -17.91
C PRO A 170 -17.81 8.79 -19.07
N THR A 171 -17.51 8.20 -20.21
CA THR A 171 -17.43 8.90 -21.49
C THR A 171 -18.81 9.51 -21.79
N THR A 172 -18.94 10.81 -21.57
CA THR A 172 -20.08 11.61 -22.06
C THR A 172 -19.98 11.83 -23.54
#